data_96607aaea019eab8a60ebb698a6f94ff
#
_entry.id   96607aaea019eab8a60ebb698a6f94ff
#
_cell.length_a   1.000
_cell.length_b   1.000
_cell.length_c   1.000
_cell.angle_alpha   90.00
_cell.angle_beta   90.00
_cell.angle_gamma   90.00
#
_symmetry.space_group_name_H-M   'P 1'
#
loop_
_entity.id
_entity.type
_entity.pdbx_description
1 polymer ?
#
loop_
_entity_poly.entity_id
_entity_poly.type
_entity_poly.pdbx_seq_one_letter_code
_entity_poly.pdbx_strand_id
1 'polypeptide(L)'
;KEVSSDIELKKNPSNENLNWDGLLSQKFLYGLQSPSAPFLRRAPGFELVSSNINLSFNSKIGEKTKFKISGDVYWNWGDFESSKYSYGPTSADFTLKDLYIDFYPVDNLWLKIGNQIIARGESNLLISSDVNNPRDLSTIGLQDLDDIRVNIPSILASYNVGFMKQEVILSFDDETNKVAKSGTAFDPAAAFLGASIITNVSRPKYDVSYVVRNKFRLSGFELDLSTGEYNNKQLSTLSSSTFGSTTTLNTQQDRIFYLGLSGNVAFSDVVLKFDTSHKRGKRFPLSNPLIGPWSENEVSEFSMGADYSGFGDLSINVELASTYIHNYSAQLANKRNEYGYSLRFDWRLYNDSLDLSLQHANILGDNGSFSSVSALYELSDRVNFRSKFISFDSNSNTQQLYPYRHQDLIELTVDYYFN
;
A
#
# COMPACT_ATOMS: atom_id res chain seq x y z
N LYS A 1 -18.85 -3.24 -5.26
CA LYS A 1 -18.86 -4.12 -4.06
C LYS A 1 -17.46 -4.03 -3.51
N GLU A 2 -17.30 -3.44 -2.33
CA GLU A 2 -16.08 -3.58 -1.55
C GLU A 2 -15.86 -5.09 -1.41
N VAL A 3 -14.82 -5.62 -2.03
CA VAL A 3 -14.27 -6.91 -1.67
C VAL A 3 -13.49 -6.65 -0.40
N SER A 4 -14.22 -6.55 0.72
CA SER A 4 -13.61 -6.69 2.02
C SER A 4 -13.14 -8.14 2.08
N SER A 5 -11.88 -8.34 2.36
CA SER A 5 -11.29 -9.63 2.72
C SER A 5 -11.77 -10.13 4.09
N ASP A 6 -12.94 -9.68 4.52
CA ASP A 6 -13.62 -10.19 5.69
C ASP A 6 -14.22 -11.56 5.33
N ILE A 7 -13.40 -12.60 5.40
CA ILE A 7 -13.89 -13.96 5.52
C ILE A 7 -14.75 -13.98 6.80
N GLU A 8 -16.07 -13.93 6.65
CA GLU A 8 -16.98 -14.13 7.76
C GLU A 8 -16.85 -15.57 8.25
N LEU A 9 -15.96 -15.80 9.20
CA LEU A 9 -15.90 -17.05 9.95
C LEU A 9 -17.28 -17.29 10.57
N LYS A 10 -17.82 -18.51 10.41
CA LYS A 10 -19.10 -18.91 10.97
C LYS A 10 -19.17 -18.58 12.46
N LYS A 11 -20.03 -17.64 12.82
CA LYS A 11 -20.23 -17.15 14.18
C LYS A 11 -20.49 -18.28 15.16
N ASN A 12 -19.68 -18.32 16.19
CA ASN A 12 -19.98 -19.12 17.38
C ASN A 12 -21.16 -18.46 18.15
N PRO A 13 -22.27 -19.15 18.46
CA PRO A 13 -23.49 -18.52 18.99
C PRO A 13 -23.43 -18.07 20.48
N SER A 14 -22.30 -18.06 21.11
CA SER A 14 -22.17 -17.80 22.56
C SER A 14 -21.56 -16.43 22.88
N ASN A 15 -22.11 -15.37 22.47
CA ASN A 15 -22.09 -14.00 23.02
C ASN A 15 -22.20 -13.01 21.86
N GLU A 16 -23.38 -12.49 21.61
CA GLU A 16 -23.64 -11.51 20.54
C GLU A 16 -22.84 -10.20 20.66
N ASN A 17 -22.17 -9.96 21.79
CA ASN A 17 -21.53 -8.69 22.10
C ASN A 17 -20.00 -8.72 22.04
N LEU A 18 -19.35 -9.89 22.03
CA LEU A 18 -17.89 -10.00 21.97
C LEU A 18 -17.49 -11.10 20.99
N ASN A 19 -16.80 -10.74 19.93
CA ASN A 19 -16.19 -11.68 18.99
C ASN A 19 -14.68 -11.50 19.02
N TRP A 20 -13.96 -12.60 18.95
CA TRP A 20 -12.52 -12.57 18.73
C TRP A 20 -12.18 -13.55 17.59
N ASP A 21 -11.17 -13.25 16.84
CA ASP A 21 -10.65 -14.06 15.76
C ASP A 21 -9.14 -13.95 15.74
N GLY A 22 -8.50 -15.01 15.29
CA GLY A 22 -7.07 -15.09 15.16
C GLY A 22 -6.65 -15.72 13.85
N LEU A 23 -5.51 -15.26 13.34
CA LEU A 23 -4.85 -15.78 12.15
C LEU A 23 -3.40 -16.08 12.48
N LEU A 24 -2.98 -17.32 12.24
CA LEU A 24 -1.58 -17.71 12.24
C LEU A 24 -1.14 -17.91 10.79
N SER A 25 -0.16 -17.15 10.35
CA SER A 25 0.42 -17.24 9.01
C SER A 25 1.88 -17.68 9.09
N GLN A 26 2.24 -18.68 8.28
CA GLN A 26 3.62 -19.07 8.06
C GLN A 26 4.00 -18.77 6.62
N LYS A 27 5.01 -17.90 6.43
CA LYS A 27 5.44 -17.41 5.13
C LYS A 27 6.86 -17.88 4.81
N PHE A 28 7.04 -18.29 3.55
CA PHE A 28 8.32 -18.64 2.95
C PHE A 28 8.50 -17.82 1.67
N LEU A 29 9.59 -17.09 1.57
CA LEU A 29 9.96 -16.35 0.37
C LEU A 29 11.26 -16.94 -0.18
N TYR A 30 11.24 -17.36 -1.44
CA TYR A 30 12.37 -17.98 -2.11
C TYR A 30 12.75 -17.18 -3.37
N GLY A 31 14.02 -16.81 -3.46
CA GLY A 31 14.61 -16.18 -4.64
C GLY A 31 15.09 -17.22 -5.65
N LEU A 32 14.65 -17.09 -6.91
CA LEU A 32 14.99 -18.03 -8.00
C LEU A 32 16.30 -17.67 -8.69
N GLN A 33 16.66 -16.40 -8.73
CA GLN A 33 17.83 -15.92 -9.46
C GLN A 33 18.77 -15.11 -8.55
N SER A 34 20.05 -15.21 -8.85
CA SER A 34 21.04 -14.31 -8.26
C SER A 34 20.92 -12.93 -8.91
N PRO A 35 20.75 -11.84 -8.15
CA PRO A 35 20.82 -10.50 -8.71
C PRO A 35 22.17 -10.30 -9.43
N SER A 36 22.12 -9.82 -10.66
CA SER A 36 23.31 -9.61 -11.51
C SER A 36 24.13 -8.37 -11.13
N ALA A 37 23.76 -7.67 -10.07
CA ALA A 37 24.60 -6.60 -9.56
C ALA A 37 25.91 -7.21 -9.05
N PRO A 38 27.08 -6.69 -9.46
CA PRO A 38 28.38 -7.28 -9.15
C PRO A 38 28.68 -7.41 -7.66
N PHE A 39 27.83 -6.82 -6.81
CA PHE A 39 27.99 -6.75 -5.36
C PHE A 39 26.89 -7.47 -4.57
N LEU A 40 25.80 -7.91 -5.22
CA LEU A 40 24.69 -8.63 -4.63
C LEU A 40 24.51 -9.98 -5.32
N ARG A 41 25.58 -10.75 -5.43
CA ARG A 41 25.48 -12.15 -5.86
C ARG A 41 24.87 -12.96 -4.72
N ARG A 42 23.55 -13.08 -4.72
CA ARG A 42 22.87 -14.08 -3.93
C ARG A 42 22.64 -15.32 -4.79
N ALA A 43 23.03 -16.46 -4.28
CA ALA A 43 22.58 -17.72 -4.86
C ALA A 43 21.06 -17.81 -4.69
N PRO A 44 20.34 -18.59 -5.54
CA PRO A 44 18.95 -18.95 -5.26
C PRO A 44 18.83 -19.50 -3.84
N GLY A 45 17.82 -19.06 -3.10
CA GLY A 45 17.69 -19.47 -1.70
C GLY A 45 16.52 -18.83 -1.00
N PHE A 46 16.32 -19.20 0.27
CA PHE A 46 15.31 -18.57 1.11
C PHE A 46 15.68 -17.13 1.43
N GLU A 47 14.78 -16.23 1.05
CA GLU A 47 14.91 -14.79 1.27
C GLU A 47 14.26 -14.35 2.57
N LEU A 48 13.22 -15.05 3.00
CA LEU A 48 12.51 -14.80 4.24
C LEU A 48 11.79 -16.07 4.70
N VAL A 49 11.87 -16.35 5.98
CA VAL A 49 10.98 -17.30 6.67
C VAL A 49 10.41 -16.56 7.88
N SER A 50 9.10 -16.41 7.92
CA SER A 50 8.46 -15.66 8.99
C SER A 50 7.14 -16.27 9.42
N SER A 51 6.80 -16.07 10.69
CA SER A 51 5.48 -16.35 11.24
C SER A 51 4.83 -15.05 11.67
N ASN A 52 3.53 -14.96 11.48
CA ASN A 52 2.70 -13.86 11.94
C ASN A 52 1.48 -14.38 12.69
N ILE A 53 1.19 -13.80 13.85
CA ILE A 53 -0.04 -14.04 14.58
C ILE A 53 -0.80 -12.73 14.62
N ASN A 54 -1.95 -12.69 13.96
CA ASN A 54 -2.91 -11.60 14.07
C ASN A 54 -3.99 -11.98 15.08
N LEU A 55 -4.30 -11.09 16.00
CA LEU A 55 -5.41 -11.23 16.92
C LEU A 55 -6.32 -10.01 16.80
N SER A 56 -7.62 -10.25 16.73
CA SER A 56 -8.65 -9.22 16.59
C SER A 56 -9.77 -9.45 17.59
N PHE A 57 -10.16 -8.39 18.29
CA PHE A 57 -11.30 -8.35 19.20
C PHE A 57 -12.27 -7.28 18.77
N ASN A 58 -13.51 -7.67 18.59
CA ASN A 58 -14.61 -6.79 18.21
C ASN A 58 -15.69 -6.87 19.30
N SER A 59 -16.12 -5.73 19.82
CA SER A 59 -17.19 -5.67 20.82
C SER A 59 -18.25 -4.66 20.44
N LYS A 60 -19.52 -5.02 20.66
CA LYS A 60 -20.66 -4.10 20.57
C LYS A 60 -21.03 -3.64 21.99
N ILE A 61 -21.04 -2.33 22.21
CA ILE A 61 -21.41 -1.67 23.46
C ILE A 61 -22.77 -0.99 23.23
N GLY A 62 -23.85 -1.72 23.53
CA GLY A 62 -25.21 -1.30 23.16
C GLY A 62 -25.45 -1.38 21.65
N GLU A 63 -26.47 -0.65 21.15
CA GLU A 63 -26.90 -0.74 19.74
C GLU A 63 -26.08 0.13 18.79
N LYS A 64 -25.49 1.23 19.28
CA LYS A 64 -24.92 2.30 18.47
C LYS A 64 -23.39 2.44 18.60
N THR A 65 -22.73 1.61 19.39
CA THR A 65 -21.30 1.74 19.65
C THR A 65 -20.58 0.43 19.39
N LYS A 66 -19.45 0.48 18.68
CA LYS A 66 -18.54 -0.65 18.48
C LYS A 66 -17.14 -0.26 18.91
N PHE A 67 -16.42 -1.25 19.39
CA PHE A 67 -15.01 -1.16 19.74
C PHE A 67 -14.25 -2.26 19.00
N LYS A 68 -13.09 -1.92 18.46
CA LYS A 68 -12.18 -2.89 17.84
C LYS A 68 -10.77 -2.68 18.36
N ILE A 69 -10.09 -3.79 18.67
CA ILE A 69 -8.66 -3.84 18.89
C ILE A 69 -8.08 -5.01 18.10
N SER A 70 -7.03 -4.77 17.35
CA SER A 70 -6.29 -5.81 16.65
C SER A 70 -4.81 -5.50 16.60
N GLY A 71 -3.99 -6.53 16.49
CA GLY A 71 -2.54 -6.40 16.39
C GLY A 71 -1.88 -7.65 15.85
N ASP A 72 -0.66 -7.47 15.36
CA ASP A 72 0.20 -8.51 14.83
C ASP A 72 1.40 -8.74 15.72
N VAL A 73 1.74 -9.99 15.96
CA VAL A 73 3.04 -10.43 16.42
C VAL A 73 3.77 -11.08 15.24
N TYR A 74 4.77 -10.41 14.74
CA TYR A 74 5.58 -10.87 13.63
C TYR A 74 6.90 -11.43 14.14
N TRP A 75 7.26 -12.61 13.65
CA TRP A 75 8.51 -13.29 13.96
C TRP A 75 9.26 -13.63 12.69
N ASN A 76 10.43 -13.02 12.50
CA ASN A 76 11.37 -13.41 11.46
C ASN A 76 12.35 -14.46 12.03
N TRP A 77 12.38 -15.65 11.41
CA TRP A 77 13.22 -16.77 11.86
C TRP A 77 14.71 -16.58 11.55
N GLY A 78 15.07 -15.47 10.85
CA GLY A 78 16.45 -15.21 10.46
C GLY A 78 16.87 -15.96 9.21
N ASP A 79 18.16 -15.99 8.97
CA ASP A 79 18.76 -16.59 7.80
C ASP A 79 19.00 -18.09 8.03
N PHE A 80 18.47 -18.93 7.15
CA PHE A 80 18.74 -20.37 7.17
C PHE A 80 20.03 -20.75 6.44
N GLU A 81 20.62 -19.84 5.67
CA GLU A 81 21.88 -20.06 4.97
C GLU A 81 22.96 -19.08 5.45
N SER A 82 24.08 -19.61 5.89
CA SER A 82 25.26 -18.91 6.41
C SER A 82 26.06 -18.15 5.34
N SER A 83 25.41 -17.55 4.35
CA SER A 83 26.08 -16.72 3.36
C SER A 83 26.20 -15.27 3.85
N LYS A 84 27.23 -14.57 3.38
CA LYS A 84 27.71 -13.25 3.81
C LYS A 84 26.67 -12.09 3.85
N TYR A 85 25.41 -12.35 3.53
CA TYR A 85 24.32 -11.38 3.44
C TYR A 85 23.12 -11.91 4.24
N SER A 86 23.30 -11.95 5.54
CA SER A 86 22.28 -12.35 6.51
C SER A 86 21.07 -11.42 6.46
N TYR A 87 19.86 -11.98 6.42
CA TYR A 87 18.61 -11.29 6.70
C TYR A 87 18.50 -10.88 8.16
N GLY A 88 19.44 -10.17 8.68
CA GLY A 88 19.42 -9.70 10.05
C GLY A 88 19.21 -10.82 11.10
N PRO A 89 19.39 -10.53 12.35
CA PRO A 89 19.14 -11.47 13.43
C PRO A 89 17.65 -11.83 13.47
N THR A 90 17.33 -13.03 13.95
CA THR A 90 15.99 -13.40 14.38
C THR A 90 15.37 -12.22 15.14
N SER A 91 14.24 -11.73 14.67
CA SER A 91 13.59 -10.56 15.24
C SER A 91 12.11 -10.84 15.46
N ALA A 92 11.60 -10.35 16.58
CA ALA A 92 10.18 -10.29 16.84
C ALA A 92 9.75 -8.81 16.86
N ASP A 93 8.61 -8.53 16.29
CA ASP A 93 8.02 -7.20 16.28
C ASP A 93 6.53 -7.29 16.61
N PHE A 94 6.02 -6.27 17.28
CA PHE A 94 4.61 -6.14 17.60
C PHE A 94 4.07 -4.89 16.92
N THR A 95 2.99 -5.03 16.17
CA THR A 95 2.31 -3.92 15.52
C THR A 95 0.86 -3.85 15.99
N LEU A 96 0.49 -2.75 16.65
CA LEU A 96 -0.90 -2.43 16.92
C LEU A 96 -1.53 -1.97 15.61
N LYS A 97 -2.52 -2.73 15.09
CA LYS A 97 -3.27 -2.38 13.88
C LYS A 97 -4.47 -1.51 14.23
N ASP A 98 -5.58 -2.11 14.60
CA ASP A 98 -6.77 -1.37 14.96
C ASP A 98 -6.82 -1.10 16.47
N LEU A 99 -7.19 0.09 16.85
CA LEU A 99 -7.60 0.45 18.20
C LEU A 99 -8.55 1.63 18.09
N TYR A 100 -9.84 1.35 17.90
CA TYR A 100 -10.81 2.42 17.71
C TYR A 100 -12.15 2.12 18.36
N ILE A 101 -12.90 3.19 18.58
CA ILE A 101 -14.31 3.18 18.90
C ILE A 101 -15.07 3.88 17.77
N ASP A 102 -16.18 3.28 17.33
CA ASP A 102 -17.13 3.94 16.44
C ASP A 102 -18.52 3.99 17.06
N PHE A 103 -19.22 5.09 16.86
CA PHE A 103 -20.54 5.32 17.46
C PHE A 103 -21.34 6.37 16.72
N TYR A 104 -22.66 6.36 16.94
CA TYR A 104 -23.61 7.33 16.43
C TYR A 104 -24.10 8.24 17.54
N PRO A 105 -23.54 9.46 17.74
CA PRO A 105 -24.04 10.40 18.72
C PRO A 105 -25.46 10.88 18.40
N VAL A 106 -25.77 11.00 17.11
CA VAL A 106 -27.12 11.24 16.58
C VAL A 106 -27.31 10.42 15.30
N ASP A 107 -28.54 10.20 14.85
CA ASP A 107 -28.86 9.21 13.81
C ASP A 107 -28.12 9.39 12.47
N ASN A 108 -27.82 10.62 12.06
CA ASN A 108 -27.14 10.90 10.79
C ASN A 108 -25.63 11.16 10.93
N LEU A 109 -25.12 11.22 12.15
CA LEU A 109 -23.70 11.48 12.41
C LEU A 109 -23.04 10.23 12.97
N TRP A 110 -22.07 9.73 12.24
CA TRP A 110 -21.20 8.63 12.67
C TRP A 110 -19.80 9.17 12.98
N LEU A 111 -19.24 8.77 14.11
CA LEU A 111 -17.88 9.10 14.54
C LEU A 111 -17.07 7.81 14.70
N LYS A 112 -15.84 7.81 14.18
CA LYS A 112 -14.86 6.75 14.40
C LYS A 112 -13.55 7.40 14.88
N ILE A 113 -13.07 7.00 16.06
CA ILE A 113 -11.94 7.64 16.74
C ILE A 113 -10.95 6.58 17.15
N GLY A 114 -9.69 6.75 16.79
CA GLY A 114 -8.59 5.86 17.20
C GLY A 114 -7.65 5.53 16.06
N ASN A 115 -6.86 4.46 16.26
CA ASN A 115 -5.92 3.95 15.27
C ASN A 115 -6.66 3.12 14.22
N GLN A 116 -6.66 3.57 12.95
CA GLN A 116 -7.50 3.00 11.90
C GLN A 116 -6.93 3.22 10.50
N ILE A 117 -7.38 2.42 9.55
CA ILE A 117 -7.17 2.67 8.12
C ILE A 117 -8.36 3.48 7.59
N ILE A 118 -8.06 4.50 6.77
CA ILE A 118 -9.03 5.33 6.05
C ILE A 118 -8.71 5.22 4.57
N ALA A 119 -9.14 4.12 3.94
CA ALA A 119 -8.94 3.86 2.52
C ALA A 119 -9.75 4.78 1.63
N ARG A 120 -9.19 5.20 0.50
CA ARG A 120 -9.82 6.07 -0.50
C ARG A 120 -9.33 5.77 -1.91
N GLY A 121 -10.07 6.33 -2.88
CA GLY A 121 -9.77 6.18 -4.29
C GLY A 121 -10.41 4.95 -4.91
N GLU A 122 -10.48 4.97 -6.21
CA GLU A 122 -11.11 3.93 -7.02
C GLU A 122 -10.08 3.14 -7.85
N SER A 123 -8.87 3.68 -8.00
CA SER A 123 -7.78 3.06 -8.77
C SER A 123 -6.93 2.13 -7.91
N ASN A 124 -6.39 1.08 -8.55
CA ASN A 124 -5.43 0.16 -7.93
C ASN A 124 -3.98 0.45 -8.36
N LEU A 125 -3.77 1.16 -9.47
CA LEU A 125 -2.44 1.47 -9.98
C LEU A 125 -1.88 2.77 -9.40
N LEU A 126 -2.65 3.85 -9.47
CA LEU A 126 -2.30 5.17 -8.93
C LEU A 126 -3.45 5.70 -8.12
N ILE A 127 -3.42 5.47 -6.83
CA ILE A 127 -4.44 5.97 -5.90
C ILE A 127 -4.05 7.40 -5.51
N SER A 128 -4.43 8.35 -6.34
CA SER A 128 -4.06 9.76 -6.19
C SER A 128 -4.79 10.44 -5.03
N SER A 129 -5.98 9.97 -4.68
CA SER A 129 -6.82 10.50 -3.59
C SER A 129 -6.60 9.81 -2.24
N ASP A 130 -5.84 8.71 -2.17
CA ASP A 130 -5.52 8.03 -0.91
C ASP A 130 -4.29 8.66 -0.23
N VAL A 131 -4.52 9.75 0.47
CA VAL A 131 -3.48 10.61 1.05
C VAL A 131 -3.32 10.47 2.57
N ASN A 132 -4.19 9.70 3.23
CA ASN A 132 -4.21 9.67 4.70
C ASN A 132 -3.19 8.70 5.28
N ASN A 133 -3.25 7.43 4.84
CA ASN A 133 -2.47 6.36 5.46
C ASN A 133 -1.07 6.23 4.82
N PRO A 134 -0.03 6.03 5.62
CA PRO A 134 1.26 5.54 5.11
C PRO A 134 1.08 4.15 4.53
N ARG A 135 2.04 3.73 3.72
CA ARG A 135 2.07 2.41 3.08
C ARG A 135 3.30 1.63 3.48
N ASP A 136 3.14 0.34 3.67
CA ASP A 136 4.25 -0.58 3.83
C ASP A 136 4.73 -1.04 2.44
N LEU A 137 5.81 -0.43 1.97
CA LEU A 137 6.45 -0.72 0.69
C LEU A 137 7.68 -1.62 0.87
N SER A 138 7.79 -2.33 2.00
CA SER A 138 8.94 -3.18 2.30
C SER A 138 9.03 -4.44 1.43
N THR A 139 7.92 -4.84 0.79
CA THR A 139 7.85 -6.01 -0.10
C THR A 139 7.09 -5.65 -1.38
N ILE A 140 7.76 -4.94 -2.28
CA ILE A 140 7.17 -4.42 -3.52
C ILE A 140 6.53 -5.55 -4.35
N GLY A 141 5.25 -5.38 -4.68
CA GLY A 141 4.49 -6.27 -5.56
C GLY A 141 4.04 -7.60 -4.93
N LEU A 142 4.46 -7.92 -3.70
CA LEU A 142 4.02 -9.13 -3.00
C LEU A 142 2.70 -8.94 -2.25
N GLN A 143 2.42 -7.74 -1.77
CA GLN A 143 1.18 -7.42 -1.05
C GLN A 143 0.17 -6.75 -1.98
N ASP A 144 -1.09 -7.00 -1.73
CA ASP A 144 -2.16 -6.25 -2.38
C ASP A 144 -2.30 -4.84 -1.77
N LEU A 145 -2.88 -3.90 -2.53
CA LEU A 145 -2.97 -2.49 -2.11
C LEU A 145 -3.70 -2.28 -0.79
N ASP A 146 -4.66 -3.12 -0.48
CA ASP A 146 -5.42 -3.02 0.76
C ASP A 146 -4.59 -3.43 1.98
N ASP A 147 -3.66 -4.36 1.79
CA ASP A 147 -2.80 -4.89 2.85
C ASP A 147 -1.60 -4.00 3.17
N ILE A 148 -1.20 -3.11 2.24
CA ILE A 148 -0.03 -2.24 2.45
C ILE A 148 -0.32 -0.99 3.27
N ARG A 149 -1.59 -0.65 3.53
CA ARG A 149 -1.92 0.54 4.33
C ARG A 149 -1.57 0.33 5.80
N VAL A 150 -0.96 1.35 6.39
CA VAL A 150 -0.61 1.37 7.81
C VAL A 150 -1.66 2.19 8.56
N ASN A 151 -2.14 1.65 9.68
CA ASN A 151 -3.11 2.34 10.53
C ASN A 151 -2.52 3.62 11.13
N ILE A 152 -3.36 4.65 11.30
CA ILE A 152 -2.98 5.94 11.89
C ILE A 152 -3.97 6.40 12.95
N PRO A 153 -3.52 7.11 13.98
CA PRO A 153 -4.39 7.80 14.92
C PRO A 153 -5.21 8.87 14.18
N SER A 154 -6.52 8.76 14.21
CA SER A 154 -7.39 9.66 13.46
C SER A 154 -8.79 9.78 14.03
N ILE A 155 -9.47 10.86 13.66
CA ILE A 155 -10.90 11.08 13.89
C ILE A 155 -11.55 11.16 12.52
N LEU A 156 -12.54 10.32 12.29
CA LEU A 156 -13.41 10.36 11.12
C LEU A 156 -14.82 10.70 11.58
N ALA A 157 -15.32 11.86 11.14
CA ALA A 157 -16.70 12.27 11.32
C ALA A 157 -17.43 12.17 9.98
N SER A 158 -18.56 11.48 9.94
CA SER A 158 -19.34 11.24 8.73
C SER A 158 -20.79 11.62 8.96
N TYR A 159 -21.31 12.52 8.14
CA TYR A 159 -22.68 13.00 8.20
C TYR A 159 -23.43 12.71 6.91
N ASN A 160 -24.56 12.02 7.01
CA ASN A 160 -25.36 11.59 5.87
C ASN A 160 -26.55 12.54 5.67
N VAL A 161 -26.72 13.09 4.46
CA VAL A 161 -27.84 13.94 4.06
C VAL A 161 -28.38 13.47 2.71
N GLY A 162 -29.43 12.66 2.72
CA GLY A 162 -30.03 12.13 1.50
C GLY A 162 -29.00 11.37 0.64
N PHE A 163 -28.74 11.86 -0.57
CA PHE A 163 -27.79 11.26 -1.52
C PHE A 163 -26.33 11.67 -1.28
N MET A 164 -26.07 12.58 -0.33
CA MET A 164 -24.74 13.08 0.00
C MET A 164 -24.25 12.56 1.34
N LYS A 165 -22.99 12.12 1.39
CA LYS A 165 -22.25 11.80 2.60
C LYS A 165 -21.09 12.78 2.72
N GLN A 166 -21.07 13.59 3.77
CA GLN A 166 -19.94 14.47 4.08
C GLN A 166 -19.05 13.83 5.13
N GLU A 167 -17.74 13.84 4.91
CA GLU A 167 -16.76 13.34 5.86
C GLU A 167 -15.71 14.38 6.17
N VAL A 168 -15.33 14.46 7.43
CA VAL A 168 -14.17 15.23 7.91
C VAL A 168 -13.22 14.27 8.59
N ILE A 169 -11.98 14.28 8.16
CA ILE A 169 -10.92 13.43 8.67
C ILE A 169 -9.83 14.31 9.25
N LEU A 170 -9.46 14.02 10.49
CA LEU A 170 -8.30 14.59 11.16
C LEU A 170 -7.33 13.44 11.47
N SER A 171 -6.12 13.51 10.96
CA SER A 171 -5.07 12.51 11.22
C SER A 171 -3.95 13.13 12.04
N PHE A 172 -3.56 12.45 13.11
CA PHE A 172 -2.57 12.90 14.10
C PHE A 172 -1.28 12.08 13.98
N ASP A 173 -0.76 11.99 12.77
CA ASP A 173 0.35 11.11 12.47
C ASP A 173 1.30 11.77 11.48
N ASP A 174 2.58 11.70 11.80
CA ASP A 174 3.71 12.13 10.99
C ASP A 174 4.50 10.95 10.38
N GLU A 175 3.99 9.72 10.51
CA GLU A 175 4.63 8.55 9.92
C GLU A 175 4.69 8.64 8.39
N THR A 176 5.76 8.08 7.86
CA THR A 176 6.04 8.00 6.43
C THR A 176 5.90 6.57 5.94
N ASN A 177 5.88 6.38 4.63
CA ASN A 177 5.88 5.04 4.05
C ASN A 177 7.04 4.23 4.59
N LYS A 178 6.78 2.98 4.98
CA LYS A 178 7.82 2.03 5.36
C LYS A 178 8.50 1.53 4.09
N VAL A 179 9.82 1.50 4.10
CA VAL A 179 10.64 0.92 3.03
C VAL A 179 11.37 -0.31 3.54
N ALA A 180 11.80 -1.17 2.64
CA ALA A 180 12.55 -2.36 3.00
C ALA A 180 13.82 -2.01 3.80
N LYS A 181 14.11 -2.80 4.81
CA LYS A 181 15.32 -2.64 5.63
C LYS A 181 16.57 -2.96 4.80
N SER A 182 17.69 -2.30 5.14
CA SER A 182 18.97 -2.57 4.48
C SER A 182 19.37 -4.05 4.63
N GLY A 183 19.84 -4.62 3.53
CA GLY A 183 20.24 -6.02 3.46
C GLY A 183 19.11 -7.00 3.13
N THR A 184 17.85 -6.57 3.02
CA THR A 184 16.73 -7.43 2.58
C THR A 184 16.62 -7.54 1.06
N ALA A 185 15.81 -8.46 0.54
CA ALA A 185 15.61 -8.66 -0.90
C ALA A 185 15.14 -7.39 -1.62
N PHE A 186 14.35 -6.56 -0.95
CA PHE A 186 13.77 -5.34 -1.48
C PHE A 186 14.50 -4.07 -1.02
N ASP A 187 15.73 -4.20 -0.48
CA ASP A 187 16.53 -3.04 -0.06
C ASP A 187 16.76 -2.07 -1.24
N PRO A 188 16.18 -0.86 -1.22
CA PRO A 188 16.38 0.10 -2.31
C PRO A 188 17.84 0.60 -2.38
N ALA A 189 18.59 0.46 -1.31
CA ALA A 189 20.00 0.81 -1.23
C ALA A 189 20.93 -0.32 -1.70
N ALA A 190 20.42 -1.49 -2.00
CA ALA A 190 21.19 -2.62 -2.48
C ALA A 190 22.03 -2.30 -3.73
N ALA A 191 21.60 -1.31 -4.54
CA ALA A 191 22.38 -0.78 -5.66
C ALA A 191 23.60 0.07 -5.24
N PHE A 192 23.67 0.53 -3.98
CA PHE A 192 24.70 1.43 -3.47
C PHE A 192 25.78 0.72 -2.62
N LEU A 193 25.97 -0.58 -2.84
CA LEU A 193 27.22 -1.26 -2.45
C LEU A 193 27.59 -1.23 -0.97
N GLY A 194 26.85 -1.91 -0.13
CA GLY A 194 27.26 -2.13 1.27
C GLY A 194 27.43 -0.82 2.07
N ALA A 195 26.90 0.28 1.59
CA ALA A 195 26.89 1.55 2.29
C ALA A 195 25.84 1.48 3.41
N SER A 196 26.25 1.81 4.61
CA SER A 196 25.33 2.11 5.69
C SER A 196 24.59 3.41 5.35
N ILE A 197 23.24 3.39 5.32
CA ILE A 197 22.44 4.57 5.06
C ILE A 197 21.89 5.10 6.39
N ILE A 198 22.19 6.36 6.69
CA ILE A 198 21.62 7.10 7.81
C ILE A 198 20.63 8.12 7.22
N THR A 199 19.38 8.05 7.64
CA THR A 199 18.35 9.00 7.19
C THR A 199 17.99 9.96 8.32
N ASN A 200 18.24 11.25 8.11
CA ASN A 200 17.79 12.34 8.97
C ASN A 200 16.48 12.89 8.39
N VAL A 201 15.41 12.91 9.17
CA VAL A 201 14.09 13.38 8.72
C VAL A 201 13.76 14.71 9.38
N SER A 202 13.55 15.74 8.56
CA SER A 202 12.95 17.00 8.97
C SER A 202 11.45 16.93 8.79
N ARG A 203 10.69 17.26 9.84
CA ARG A 203 9.22 17.18 9.85
C ARG A 203 8.58 18.55 9.77
N PRO A 204 7.35 18.67 9.23
CA PRO A 204 6.61 19.92 9.21
C PRO A 204 6.27 20.38 10.64
N LYS A 205 6.03 21.67 10.79
CA LYS A 205 5.68 22.28 12.09
C LYS A 205 4.34 21.77 12.64
N TYR A 206 3.44 21.31 11.78
CA TYR A 206 2.11 20.87 12.14
C TYR A 206 1.97 19.37 11.86
N ASP A 207 1.65 18.61 12.90
CA ASP A 207 1.52 17.14 12.83
C ASP A 207 0.09 16.69 12.47
N VAL A 208 -0.86 17.65 12.38
CA VAL A 208 -2.26 17.35 12.05
C VAL A 208 -2.51 17.53 10.56
N SER A 209 -2.95 16.46 9.91
CA SER A 209 -3.49 16.46 8.55
C SER A 209 -5.02 16.52 8.62
N TYR A 210 -5.64 17.24 7.68
CA TYR A 210 -7.09 17.26 7.58
C TYR A 210 -7.55 17.09 6.13
N VAL A 211 -8.63 16.35 5.95
CA VAL A 211 -9.30 16.20 4.65
C VAL A 211 -10.81 16.27 4.84
N VAL A 212 -11.46 17.07 4.01
CA VAL A 212 -12.91 17.14 3.89
C VAL A 212 -13.31 16.45 2.60
N ARG A 213 -14.33 15.60 2.67
CA ARG A 213 -14.81 14.79 1.56
C ARG A 213 -16.33 14.91 1.44
N ASN A 214 -16.81 15.03 0.21
CA ASN A 214 -18.24 14.96 -0.11
C ASN A 214 -18.45 13.83 -1.12
N LYS A 215 -19.13 12.78 -0.69
CA LYS A 215 -19.47 11.63 -1.54
C LYS A 215 -20.94 11.71 -1.94
N PHE A 216 -21.20 11.70 -3.24
CA PHE A 216 -22.52 11.71 -3.84
C PHE A 216 -22.83 10.33 -4.39
N ARG A 217 -23.95 9.75 -3.96
CA ARG A 217 -24.43 8.46 -4.40
C ARG A 217 -25.72 8.63 -5.18
N LEU A 218 -25.66 8.35 -6.46
CA LEU A 218 -26.78 8.33 -7.38
C LEU A 218 -26.97 6.90 -7.91
N SER A 219 -28.12 6.63 -8.52
CA SER A 219 -28.35 5.28 -9.06
C SER A 219 -27.31 4.93 -10.13
N GLY A 220 -26.44 3.95 -9.84
CA GLY A 220 -25.38 3.46 -10.73
C GLY A 220 -24.16 4.37 -10.88
N PHE A 221 -24.08 5.49 -10.14
CA PHE A 221 -22.96 6.43 -10.21
C PHE A 221 -22.57 6.93 -8.82
N GLU A 222 -21.28 6.90 -8.51
CA GLU A 222 -20.71 7.51 -7.32
C GLU A 222 -19.69 8.58 -7.71
N LEU A 223 -19.74 9.72 -7.04
CA LEU A 223 -18.79 10.81 -7.19
C LEU A 223 -18.26 11.25 -5.83
N ASP A 224 -16.98 11.48 -5.74
CA ASP A 224 -16.27 11.86 -4.54
C ASP A 224 -15.43 13.11 -4.80
N LEU A 225 -15.70 14.19 -4.09
CA LEU A 225 -14.93 15.42 -4.12
C LEU A 225 -14.24 15.59 -2.77
N SER A 226 -12.93 15.77 -2.76
CA SER A 226 -12.14 15.88 -1.53
C SER A 226 -11.11 17.01 -1.61
N THR A 227 -10.82 17.63 -0.46
CA THR A 227 -9.81 18.67 -0.33
C THR A 227 -9.23 18.69 1.07
N GLY A 228 -7.99 19.15 1.21
CA GLY A 228 -7.36 19.25 2.51
C GLY A 228 -5.86 19.53 2.44
N GLU A 229 -5.23 19.43 3.60
CA GLU A 229 -3.78 19.46 3.71
C GLU A 229 -3.30 18.25 4.52
N TYR A 230 -2.22 17.66 4.05
CA TYR A 230 -1.65 16.49 4.70
C TYR A 230 -0.13 16.51 4.68
N ASN A 231 0.48 15.79 5.62
CA ASN A 231 1.91 15.53 5.62
C ASN A 231 2.20 14.37 4.65
N ASN A 232 3.03 14.64 3.64
CA ASN A 232 3.35 13.68 2.58
C ASN A 232 3.95 12.41 3.18
N LYS A 233 3.44 11.27 2.81
CA LYS A 233 3.94 9.97 3.30
C LYS A 233 5.24 9.54 2.62
N GLN A 234 5.56 10.12 1.48
CA GLN A 234 6.85 9.96 0.79
C GLN A 234 7.79 11.11 1.17
N LEU A 235 8.98 10.78 1.65
CA LEU A 235 10.01 11.75 1.99
C LEU A 235 10.68 12.34 0.74
N SER A 236 10.93 13.64 0.76
CA SER A 236 11.73 14.34 -0.25
C SER A 236 13.18 14.43 0.21
N THR A 237 14.14 13.97 -0.61
CA THR A 237 15.57 14.04 -0.30
C THR A 237 16.07 15.47 -0.52
N LEU A 238 16.59 16.12 0.52
CA LEU A 238 17.16 17.46 0.46
C LEU A 238 18.64 17.47 0.10
N SER A 239 19.39 16.51 0.64
CA SER A 239 20.81 16.36 0.35
C SER A 239 21.28 14.95 0.67
N SER A 240 22.36 14.53 0.04
CA SER A 240 23.05 13.30 0.36
C SER A 240 24.54 13.60 0.51
N SER A 241 25.21 12.97 1.46
CA SER A 241 26.66 13.03 1.65
C SER A 241 27.19 11.66 2.00
N THR A 242 28.29 11.25 1.35
CA THR A 242 28.93 9.96 1.59
C THR A 242 30.31 10.19 2.20
N PHE A 243 30.56 9.55 3.33
CA PHE A 243 31.86 9.53 3.99
C PHE A 243 32.25 8.08 4.30
N GLY A 244 33.29 7.62 3.64
CA GLY A 244 33.67 6.20 3.70
C GLY A 244 32.57 5.30 3.15
N SER A 245 32.14 4.33 3.94
CA SER A 245 31.03 3.42 3.62
C SER A 245 29.67 3.89 4.13
N THR A 246 29.56 5.12 4.66
CA THR A 246 28.32 5.65 5.21
C THR A 246 27.77 6.75 4.34
N THR A 247 26.52 6.63 3.90
CA THR A 247 25.77 7.68 3.20
C THR A 247 24.73 8.26 4.12
N THR A 248 24.79 9.57 4.36
CA THR A 248 23.80 10.31 5.12
C THR A 248 22.83 10.98 4.16
N LEU A 249 21.55 10.66 4.30
CA LEU A 249 20.45 11.30 3.58
C LEU A 249 19.73 12.27 4.52
N ASN A 250 19.70 13.54 4.16
CA ASN A 250 18.84 14.52 4.81
C ASN A 250 17.55 14.61 4.01
N THR A 251 16.44 14.25 4.63
CA THR A 251 15.13 14.19 4.02
C THR A 251 14.15 15.11 4.72
N GLN A 252 13.08 15.46 4.04
CA GLN A 252 12.00 16.27 4.60
C GLN A 252 10.66 15.66 4.23
N GLN A 253 9.74 15.70 5.19
CA GLN A 253 8.33 15.43 4.97
C GLN A 253 7.65 16.73 4.54
N ASP A 254 7.07 16.75 3.34
CA ASP A 254 6.43 17.95 2.79
C ASP A 254 5.01 18.09 3.30
N ARG A 255 4.55 19.34 3.47
CA ARG A 255 3.16 19.70 3.67
C ARG A 255 2.51 19.93 2.32
N ILE A 256 1.50 19.15 1.96
CA ILE A 256 0.83 19.15 0.66
C ILE A 256 -0.59 19.66 0.80
N PHE A 257 -0.95 20.68 0.02
CA PHE A 257 -2.35 20.99 -0.27
C PHE A 257 -2.86 20.06 -1.36
N TYR A 258 -4.08 19.58 -1.20
CA TYR A 258 -4.67 18.56 -2.03
C TYR A 258 -6.11 18.92 -2.42
N LEU A 259 -6.44 18.70 -3.70
CA LEU A 259 -7.78 18.69 -4.26
C LEU A 259 -7.92 17.40 -5.06
N GLY A 260 -8.95 16.59 -4.77
CA GLY A 260 -9.18 15.30 -5.42
C GLY A 260 -10.63 15.14 -5.90
N LEU A 261 -10.77 14.42 -6.99
CA LEU A 261 -12.05 14.02 -7.56
C LEU A 261 -11.93 12.56 -8.00
N SER A 262 -12.81 11.70 -7.51
CA SER A 262 -12.87 10.31 -7.94
C SER A 262 -14.32 9.87 -8.14
N GLY A 263 -14.53 8.77 -8.82
CA GLY A 263 -15.86 8.24 -9.03
C GLY A 263 -15.87 6.96 -9.84
N ASN A 264 -17.03 6.32 -9.81
CA ASN A 264 -17.29 5.14 -10.60
C ASN A 264 -18.71 5.14 -11.15
N VAL A 265 -18.91 4.42 -12.24
CA VAL A 265 -20.20 4.19 -12.86
C VAL A 265 -20.32 2.75 -13.30
N ALA A 266 -21.43 2.10 -12.94
CA ALA A 266 -21.70 0.72 -13.29
C ALA A 266 -22.66 0.62 -14.49
N PHE A 267 -22.28 -0.15 -15.51
CA PHE A 267 -23.06 -0.49 -16.68
C PHE A 267 -23.08 -2.00 -16.88
N SER A 268 -24.18 -2.67 -16.50
CA SER A 268 -24.27 -4.13 -16.55
C SER A 268 -23.05 -4.78 -15.84
N ASP A 269 -22.19 -5.44 -16.60
CA ASP A 269 -21.04 -6.19 -16.12
C ASP A 269 -19.74 -5.37 -16.13
N VAL A 270 -19.80 -4.09 -16.47
CA VAL A 270 -18.66 -3.17 -16.53
C VAL A 270 -18.78 -2.11 -15.44
N VAL A 271 -17.73 -1.88 -14.68
CA VAL A 271 -17.57 -0.71 -13.80
C VAL A 271 -16.44 0.15 -14.35
N LEU A 272 -16.78 1.36 -14.79
CA LEU A 272 -15.77 2.36 -15.14
C LEU A 272 -15.46 3.18 -13.91
N LYS A 273 -14.17 3.44 -13.67
CA LYS A 273 -13.69 4.20 -12.51
C LYS A 273 -12.63 5.21 -12.90
N PHE A 274 -12.55 6.28 -12.15
CA PHE A 274 -11.50 7.27 -12.30
C PHE A 274 -11.10 7.88 -10.96
N ASP A 275 -9.86 8.35 -10.89
CA ASP A 275 -9.31 9.05 -9.75
C ASP A 275 -8.36 10.14 -10.25
N THR A 276 -8.54 11.37 -9.79
CA THR A 276 -7.67 12.49 -10.17
C THR A 276 -7.41 13.39 -8.98
N SER A 277 -6.22 13.97 -8.92
CA SER A 277 -5.88 14.95 -7.90
C SER A 277 -4.97 16.05 -8.43
N HIS A 278 -5.05 17.20 -7.78
CA HIS A 278 -4.10 18.29 -7.91
C HIS A 278 -3.44 18.57 -6.57
N LYS A 279 -2.12 18.59 -6.53
CA LYS A 279 -1.30 18.69 -5.32
C LYS A 279 -0.31 19.84 -5.45
N ARG A 280 -0.18 20.65 -4.39
CA ARG A 280 0.77 21.76 -4.27
C ARG A 280 1.70 21.54 -3.09
N GLY A 281 2.96 21.97 -3.24
CA GLY A 281 3.96 21.82 -2.20
C GLY A 281 4.80 20.53 -2.31
N LYS A 282 4.70 19.80 -3.44
CA LYS A 282 5.50 18.59 -3.68
C LYS A 282 6.90 18.96 -4.19
N ARG A 283 7.93 18.36 -3.60
CA ARG A 283 9.32 18.53 -4.03
C ARG A 283 9.76 17.42 -4.94
N PHE A 284 10.45 17.82 -6.02
CA PHE A 284 11.03 16.93 -7.00
C PHE A 284 12.54 17.09 -7.03
N PRO A 285 13.33 16.00 -7.10
CA PRO A 285 14.78 16.08 -7.16
C PRO A 285 15.24 16.74 -8.46
N LEU A 286 16.34 17.47 -8.40
CA LEU A 286 17.03 18.01 -9.58
C LEU A 286 18.05 16.98 -10.10
N SER A 287 18.21 16.93 -11.43
CA SER A 287 19.19 16.06 -12.11
C SER A 287 20.64 16.46 -11.79
N ASN A 288 20.87 17.75 -11.52
CA ASN A 288 22.18 18.25 -11.14
C ASN A 288 22.15 18.81 -9.71
N PRO A 289 22.73 18.10 -8.73
CA PRO A 289 22.73 18.55 -7.33
C PRO A 289 23.55 19.83 -7.08
N LEU A 290 24.39 20.27 -8.04
CA LEU A 290 25.14 21.54 -7.93
C LEU A 290 24.25 22.77 -8.12
N ILE A 291 23.10 22.64 -8.78
CA ILE A 291 22.13 23.74 -8.97
C ILE A 291 21.22 23.86 -7.75
N GLY A 292 20.98 22.74 -7.08
CA GLY A 292 20.14 22.60 -5.91
C GLY A 292 19.68 21.15 -5.77
N PRO A 293 19.21 20.74 -4.59
CA PRO A 293 18.79 19.35 -4.38
C PRO A 293 17.39 19.09 -4.92
N TRP A 294 16.49 20.07 -5.00
CA TRP A 294 15.08 19.92 -5.36
C TRP A 294 14.46 21.22 -5.89
N SER A 295 13.31 21.09 -6.51
CA SER A 295 12.38 22.16 -6.88
C SER A 295 10.98 21.82 -6.38
N GLU A 296 10.26 22.81 -5.86
CA GLU A 296 8.85 22.66 -5.48
C GLU A 296 7.97 22.94 -6.69
N ASN A 297 7.12 21.99 -7.03
CA ASN A 297 6.23 22.07 -8.17
C ASN A 297 4.83 21.58 -7.81
N GLU A 298 3.84 22.05 -8.54
CA GLU A 298 2.51 21.50 -8.53
C GLU A 298 2.45 20.25 -9.42
N VAL A 299 1.64 19.26 -9.04
CA VAL A 299 1.44 18.03 -9.80
C VAL A 299 -0.04 17.68 -9.91
N SER A 300 -0.46 17.30 -11.10
CA SER A 300 -1.76 16.66 -11.32
C SER A 300 -1.55 15.19 -11.59
N GLU A 301 -2.35 14.36 -10.94
CA GLU A 301 -2.35 12.90 -11.08
C GLU A 301 -3.72 12.49 -11.60
N PHE A 302 -3.75 11.54 -12.50
CA PHE A 302 -4.97 11.02 -13.10
C PHE A 302 -4.85 9.52 -13.31
N SER A 303 -5.89 8.77 -12.97
CA SER A 303 -6.05 7.37 -13.34
C SER A 303 -7.48 7.10 -13.82
N MET A 304 -7.62 6.13 -14.70
CA MET A 304 -8.89 5.60 -15.15
C MET A 304 -8.80 4.09 -15.32
N GLY A 305 -9.89 3.40 -15.05
CA GLY A 305 -9.93 1.96 -15.14
C GLY A 305 -11.30 1.42 -15.52
N ALA A 306 -11.30 0.16 -15.90
CA ALA A 306 -12.50 -0.62 -16.17
C ALA A 306 -12.37 -2.00 -15.55
N ASP A 307 -13.40 -2.39 -14.79
CA ASP A 307 -13.57 -3.74 -14.28
C ASP A 307 -14.69 -4.42 -15.07
N TYR A 308 -14.41 -5.59 -15.61
CA TYR A 308 -15.38 -6.41 -16.33
C TYR A 308 -15.58 -7.75 -15.66
N SER A 309 -16.82 -8.12 -15.36
CA SER A 309 -17.21 -9.35 -14.67
C SER A 309 -18.25 -10.20 -15.43
N GLY A 310 -18.40 -10.00 -16.74
CA GLY A 310 -19.40 -10.68 -17.55
C GLY A 310 -19.07 -12.13 -17.96
N PHE A 311 -17.87 -12.64 -17.62
CA PHE A 311 -17.48 -14.01 -17.91
C PHE A 311 -17.72 -15.00 -16.73
N GLY A 312 -18.68 -14.71 -15.85
CA GLY A 312 -18.99 -15.54 -14.69
C GLY A 312 -17.86 -15.47 -13.66
N ASP A 313 -17.04 -16.53 -13.59
CA ASP A 313 -16.00 -16.65 -12.55
C ASP A 313 -14.71 -15.86 -12.87
N LEU A 314 -14.61 -15.29 -14.07
CA LEU A 314 -13.46 -14.48 -14.49
C LEU A 314 -13.78 -12.98 -14.44
N SER A 315 -12.98 -12.21 -13.74
CA SER A 315 -12.99 -10.76 -13.79
C SER A 315 -11.70 -10.23 -14.43
N ILE A 316 -11.83 -9.12 -15.15
CA ILE A 316 -10.73 -8.45 -15.83
C ILE A 316 -10.69 -6.99 -15.37
N ASN A 317 -9.54 -6.55 -14.90
CA ASN A 317 -9.28 -5.15 -14.56
C ASN A 317 -8.21 -4.58 -15.48
N VAL A 318 -8.48 -3.40 -16.04
CA VAL A 318 -7.53 -2.62 -16.86
C VAL A 318 -7.47 -1.22 -16.28
N GLU A 319 -6.27 -0.71 -16.02
CA GLU A 319 -6.07 0.66 -15.54
C GLU A 319 -4.97 1.37 -16.31
N LEU A 320 -5.17 2.67 -16.51
CA LEU A 320 -4.21 3.62 -17.04
C LEU A 320 -4.01 4.73 -16.01
N ALA A 321 -2.77 5.18 -15.84
CA ALA A 321 -2.44 6.26 -14.94
C ALA A 321 -1.46 7.24 -15.57
N SER A 322 -1.53 8.51 -15.15
CA SER A 322 -0.58 9.52 -15.58
C SER A 322 -0.33 10.54 -14.48
N THR A 323 0.87 11.11 -14.47
CA THR A 323 1.22 12.31 -13.70
C THR A 323 1.68 13.41 -14.62
N TYR A 324 1.36 14.65 -14.26
CA TYR A 324 1.75 15.86 -14.98
C TYR A 324 2.33 16.87 -14.01
N ILE A 325 3.61 17.24 -14.19
CA ILE A 325 4.30 18.25 -13.38
C ILE A 325 4.09 19.62 -14.02
N HIS A 326 3.42 20.52 -13.28
CA HIS A 326 3.24 21.91 -13.69
C HIS A 326 4.54 22.71 -13.51
N ASN A 327 4.69 23.78 -14.28
CA ASN A 327 5.89 24.65 -14.24
C ASN A 327 7.19 23.84 -14.37
N TYR A 328 7.15 22.81 -15.22
CA TYR A 328 8.24 21.86 -15.41
C TYR A 328 9.53 22.55 -15.89
N SER A 329 10.65 22.17 -15.31
CA SER A 329 12.00 22.50 -15.76
C SER A 329 12.71 21.21 -16.21
N ALA A 330 13.48 21.29 -17.31
CA ALA A 330 14.34 20.19 -17.76
C ALA A 330 15.46 19.84 -16.76
N GLN A 331 15.62 20.62 -15.71
CA GLN A 331 16.53 20.34 -14.60
C GLN A 331 15.98 19.33 -13.61
N LEU A 332 14.68 19.01 -13.64
CA LEU A 332 14.09 17.97 -12.82
C LEU A 332 14.59 16.58 -13.25
N ALA A 333 14.80 15.70 -12.28
CA ALA A 333 15.14 14.31 -12.54
C ALA A 333 13.93 13.52 -13.12
N ASN A 334 12.72 13.94 -12.74
CA ASN A 334 11.48 13.37 -13.26
C ASN A 334 11.14 13.89 -14.66
N LYS A 335 10.41 13.11 -15.45
CA LYS A 335 9.81 13.57 -16.70
C LYS A 335 8.58 14.45 -16.40
N ARG A 336 8.26 15.38 -17.32
CA ARG A 336 7.06 16.24 -17.19
C ARG A 336 5.78 15.43 -17.14
N ASN A 337 5.68 14.42 -17.99
CA ASN A 337 4.57 13.48 -18.06
C ASN A 337 5.10 12.08 -17.80
N GLU A 338 4.45 11.38 -16.90
CA GLU A 338 4.72 9.98 -16.60
C GLU A 338 3.43 9.18 -16.81
N TYR A 339 3.55 7.98 -17.40
CA TYR A 339 2.44 7.11 -17.71
C TYR A 339 2.70 5.72 -17.12
N GLY A 340 1.64 5.06 -16.74
CA GLY A 340 1.66 3.68 -16.29
C GLY A 340 0.36 2.97 -16.68
N TYR A 341 0.39 1.64 -16.65
CA TYR A 341 -0.79 0.82 -16.87
C TYR A 341 -0.73 -0.45 -16.05
N SER A 342 -1.89 -1.03 -15.79
CA SER A 342 -2.05 -2.33 -15.15
C SER A 342 -3.12 -3.14 -15.88
N LEU A 343 -2.87 -4.44 -15.97
CA LEU A 343 -3.80 -5.45 -16.43
C LEU A 343 -3.85 -6.57 -15.42
N ARG A 344 -5.04 -6.92 -14.94
CA ARG A 344 -5.25 -7.99 -13.96
C ARG A 344 -6.41 -8.87 -14.40
N PHE A 345 -6.22 -10.18 -14.23
CA PHE A 345 -7.23 -11.21 -14.40
C PHE A 345 -7.38 -11.95 -13.07
N ASP A 346 -8.59 -12.04 -12.56
CA ASP A 346 -8.92 -12.82 -11.36
C ASP A 346 -9.92 -13.88 -11.74
N TRP A 347 -9.60 -15.13 -11.48
CA TRP A 347 -10.40 -16.28 -11.88
C TRP A 347 -10.70 -17.18 -10.68
N ARG A 348 -11.99 -17.37 -10.37
CA ARG A 348 -12.46 -18.28 -9.33
C ARG A 348 -12.79 -19.63 -9.93
N LEU A 349 -12.26 -20.68 -9.33
CA LEU A 349 -12.36 -22.05 -9.80
C LEU A 349 -12.81 -22.98 -8.69
N TYR A 350 -13.28 -24.16 -9.05
CA TYR A 350 -13.66 -25.22 -8.12
C TYR A 350 -14.66 -24.78 -7.03
N ASN A 351 -15.77 -24.13 -7.45
CA ASN A 351 -16.77 -23.59 -6.54
C ASN A 351 -16.17 -22.59 -5.52
N ASP A 352 -15.42 -21.63 -6.01
CA ASP A 352 -14.76 -20.56 -5.24
C ASP A 352 -13.68 -21.04 -4.26
N SER A 353 -13.23 -22.31 -4.33
CA SER A 353 -12.16 -22.81 -3.45
C SER A 353 -10.75 -22.51 -3.98
N LEU A 354 -10.60 -22.08 -5.23
CA LEU A 354 -9.33 -21.70 -5.83
C LEU A 354 -9.46 -20.37 -6.55
N ASP A 355 -8.81 -19.32 -6.03
CA ASP A 355 -8.67 -18.03 -6.67
C ASP A 355 -7.30 -17.94 -7.36
N LEU A 356 -7.30 -17.73 -8.67
CA LEU A 356 -6.11 -17.45 -9.46
C LEU A 356 -6.10 -15.99 -9.88
N SER A 357 -4.96 -15.31 -9.70
CA SER A 357 -4.76 -13.95 -10.18
C SER A 357 -3.51 -13.86 -11.05
N LEU A 358 -3.63 -13.20 -12.20
CA LEU A 358 -2.54 -12.84 -13.08
C LEU A 358 -2.52 -11.32 -13.21
N GLN A 359 -1.38 -10.69 -12.93
CA GLN A 359 -1.21 -9.25 -13.03
C GLN A 359 0.06 -8.90 -13.80
N HIS A 360 -0.06 -7.87 -14.64
CA HIS A 360 1.08 -7.17 -15.23
C HIS A 360 0.88 -5.67 -15.03
N ALA A 361 1.91 -4.98 -14.54
CA ALA A 361 1.86 -3.53 -14.35
C ALA A 361 3.18 -2.88 -14.77
N ASN A 362 3.07 -1.78 -15.51
CA ASN A 362 4.16 -0.86 -15.78
C ASN A 362 4.07 0.32 -14.81
N ILE A 363 5.15 0.58 -14.08
CA ILE A 363 5.19 1.65 -13.08
C ILE A 363 5.36 3.00 -13.78
N LEU A 364 4.65 4.01 -13.27
CA LEU A 364 4.70 5.39 -13.75
C LEU A 364 6.13 5.87 -13.99
N GLY A 365 6.34 6.58 -15.10
CA GLY A 365 7.61 7.22 -15.41
C GLY A 365 8.63 6.33 -16.08
N ASP A 366 8.21 5.21 -16.66
CA ASP A 366 9.13 4.24 -17.27
C ASP A 366 10.11 3.67 -16.21
N ASN A 367 9.57 3.39 -15.03
CA ASN A 367 10.35 2.90 -13.88
C ASN A 367 10.52 1.38 -13.84
N GLY A 368 10.13 0.71 -14.92
CA GLY A 368 10.11 -0.74 -15.08
C GLY A 368 8.71 -1.32 -14.94
N SER A 369 8.61 -2.62 -15.09
CA SER A 369 7.37 -3.38 -14.97
C SER A 369 7.54 -4.59 -14.05
N PHE A 370 6.42 -5.11 -13.57
CA PHE A 370 6.40 -6.41 -12.91
C PHE A 370 5.24 -7.26 -13.42
N SER A 371 5.43 -8.56 -13.34
CA SER A 371 4.37 -9.55 -13.59
C SER A 371 4.24 -10.46 -12.38
N SER A 372 3.03 -10.79 -12.00
CA SER A 372 2.79 -11.72 -10.92
C SER A 372 1.69 -12.73 -11.25
N VAL A 373 1.83 -13.93 -10.72
CA VAL A 373 0.82 -14.97 -10.72
C VAL A 373 0.62 -15.38 -9.28
N SER A 374 -0.62 -15.38 -8.81
CA SER A 374 -0.94 -15.84 -7.46
C SER A 374 -2.08 -16.84 -7.48
N ALA A 375 -2.06 -17.75 -6.50
CA ALA A 375 -3.11 -18.71 -6.25
C ALA A 375 -3.42 -18.71 -4.75
N LEU A 376 -4.70 -18.62 -4.41
CA LEU A 376 -5.24 -18.85 -3.08
C LEU A 376 -6.10 -20.10 -3.14
N TYR A 377 -5.76 -21.11 -2.36
CA TYR A 377 -6.54 -22.34 -2.26
C TYR A 377 -7.07 -22.52 -0.86
N GLU A 378 -8.38 -22.55 -0.73
CA GLU A 378 -9.09 -22.82 0.52
C GLU A 378 -9.18 -24.33 0.74
N LEU A 379 -8.27 -24.88 1.53
CA LEU A 379 -8.28 -26.32 1.88
C LEU A 379 -9.45 -26.66 2.81
N SER A 380 -9.81 -25.73 3.69
CA SER A 380 -10.94 -25.85 4.60
C SER A 380 -11.33 -24.47 5.11
N ASP A 381 -12.46 -24.35 5.83
CA ASP A 381 -12.91 -23.12 6.50
C ASP A 381 -11.84 -22.49 7.43
N ARG A 382 -10.75 -23.21 7.73
CA ARG A 382 -9.69 -22.76 8.66
C ARG A 382 -8.31 -22.73 8.07
N VAL A 383 -8.09 -23.35 6.92
CA VAL A 383 -6.73 -23.48 6.36
C VAL A 383 -6.73 -23.05 4.91
N ASN A 384 -5.91 -22.02 4.63
CA ASN A 384 -5.65 -21.54 3.28
C ASN A 384 -4.18 -21.71 2.92
N PHE A 385 -3.94 -22.04 1.64
CA PHE A 385 -2.63 -22.00 1.02
C PHE A 385 -2.58 -20.86 0.02
N ARG A 386 -1.61 -20.00 0.16
CA ARG A 386 -1.32 -18.94 -0.82
C ARG A 386 0.03 -19.19 -1.47
N SER A 387 0.09 -19.02 -2.79
CA SER A 387 1.34 -18.99 -3.52
C SER A 387 1.35 -17.76 -4.43
N LYS A 388 2.51 -17.10 -4.54
CA LYS A 388 2.68 -15.96 -5.46
C LYS A 388 4.05 -16.04 -6.10
N PHE A 389 4.09 -15.95 -7.40
CA PHE A 389 5.30 -15.73 -8.18
C PHE A 389 5.31 -14.26 -8.63
N ILE A 390 6.45 -13.61 -8.53
CA ILE A 390 6.65 -12.26 -9.04
C ILE A 390 7.99 -12.16 -9.79
N SER A 391 7.95 -11.48 -10.92
CA SER A 391 9.13 -11.16 -11.74
C SER A 391 9.15 -9.68 -12.06
N PHE A 392 10.33 -9.08 -12.03
CA PHE A 392 10.56 -7.67 -12.31
C PHE A 392 11.34 -7.51 -13.61
N ASP A 393 10.91 -6.55 -14.45
CA ASP A 393 11.62 -6.18 -15.68
C ASP A 393 12.02 -4.70 -15.66
N SER A 394 13.28 -4.46 -16.01
CA SER A 394 13.83 -3.12 -16.06
C SER A 394 15.08 -3.11 -16.95
N ASN A 395 15.11 -2.17 -17.90
CA ASN A 395 16.13 -2.09 -18.95
C ASN A 395 17.18 -0.99 -18.72
N SER A 396 16.96 -0.10 -17.72
CA SER A 396 17.82 1.04 -17.45
C SER A 396 18.11 1.19 -15.96
N ASN A 397 19.37 1.49 -15.62
CA ASN A 397 19.79 1.76 -14.25
C ASN A 397 19.19 3.04 -13.62
N THR A 398 18.46 3.83 -14.42
CA THR A 398 17.70 4.98 -13.94
C THR A 398 16.28 4.62 -13.51
N GLN A 399 15.82 3.41 -13.81
CA GLN A 399 14.48 2.92 -13.46
C GLN A 399 14.43 2.46 -11.99
N GLN A 400 13.32 2.69 -11.31
CA GLN A 400 13.16 2.31 -9.90
C GLN A 400 13.22 0.80 -9.67
N LEU A 401 12.73 -0.01 -10.61
CA LEU A 401 12.76 -1.46 -10.50
C LEU A 401 14.07 -2.09 -10.95
N TYR A 402 15.03 -1.29 -11.44
CA TYR A 402 16.33 -1.81 -11.89
C TYR A 402 17.09 -2.64 -10.85
N PRO A 403 17.10 -2.29 -9.54
CA PRO A 403 17.71 -3.13 -8.51
C PRO A 403 17.10 -4.53 -8.42
N TYR A 404 15.83 -4.68 -8.79
CA TYR A 404 15.04 -5.92 -8.63
C TYR A 404 14.94 -6.76 -9.90
N ARG A 405 15.46 -6.30 -11.06
CA ARG A 405 15.30 -6.91 -12.39
C ARG A 405 15.75 -8.37 -12.54
N HIS A 406 16.42 -8.90 -11.56
CA HIS A 406 16.86 -10.29 -11.51
C HIS A 406 16.42 -10.99 -10.21
N GLN A 407 15.43 -10.44 -9.54
CA GLN A 407 14.86 -11.02 -8.33
C GLN A 407 13.48 -11.62 -8.67
N ASP A 408 13.50 -12.77 -9.36
CA ASP A 408 12.27 -13.54 -9.46
C ASP A 408 12.03 -14.26 -8.13
N LEU A 409 10.85 -14.10 -7.55
CA LEU A 409 10.54 -14.56 -6.21
C LEU A 409 9.31 -15.48 -6.23
N ILE A 410 9.36 -16.51 -5.39
CA ILE A 410 8.19 -17.32 -5.04
C ILE A 410 7.88 -17.14 -3.56
N GLU A 411 6.66 -16.72 -3.26
CA GLU A 411 6.11 -16.70 -1.92
C GLU A 411 5.16 -17.89 -1.73
N LEU A 412 5.32 -18.58 -0.61
CA LEU A 412 4.38 -19.61 -0.16
C LEU A 412 3.92 -19.23 1.24
N THR A 413 2.62 -19.22 1.49
CA THR A 413 2.04 -18.90 2.79
C THR A 413 0.99 -19.94 3.16
N VAL A 414 1.02 -20.38 4.40
CA VAL A 414 -0.01 -21.20 5.03
C VAL A 414 -0.67 -20.37 6.10
N ASP A 415 -1.97 -20.23 6.00
CA ASP A 415 -2.81 -19.49 6.94
C ASP A 415 -3.70 -20.45 7.72
N TYR A 416 -3.74 -20.27 9.03
CA TYR A 416 -4.64 -21.00 9.92
C TYR A 416 -5.50 -20.02 10.73
N TYR A 417 -6.81 -20.08 10.50
CA TYR A 417 -7.82 -19.26 11.19
C TYR A 417 -8.35 -19.98 12.41
N PHE A 418 -8.45 -19.25 13.52
CA PHE A 418 -8.97 -19.78 14.79
C PHE A 418 -9.78 -18.72 15.54
N ASN A 419 -10.80 -19.17 16.28
CA ASN A 419 -11.70 -18.37 17.09
C ASN A 419 -12.13 -19.14 18.34
#